data_8aa36e8b8dd5d34732c37f5729e10ec0
#
_entry.id   8aa36e8b8dd5d34732c37f5729e10ec0
#
_cell.length_a   1.000
_cell.length_b   1.000
_cell.length_c   1.000
_cell.angle_alpha   90.00
_cell.angle_beta   90.00
_cell.angle_gamma   90.00
#
_symmetry.space_group_name_H-M   'P 1'
#
loop_
_entity.id
_entity.type
_entity.pdbx_description
1 polymer ?
#
loop_
_entity_poly.entity_id
_entity_poly.type
_entity_poly.pdbx_seq_one_letter_code
_entity_poly.pdbx_strand_id
1 'polypeptide(L)'
;MTIFISKSPEETFGFGEQYSKNLKSGDVVVLNGEMGAGKTVFTKGVAKGLGIEEEVLSPTYAYMNDYFGKLYHFDCYRLKNGAQAEALGLTDYFYAGGVSVVEWAENIEEALPKAYKTVTIEKAGENERKIIYD
;
A
#
# COMPACT_ATOMS: atom_id res chain seq x y z
N MET A 1 -9.40 -11.36 10.97
CA MET A 1 -9.20 -11.34 9.50
C MET A 1 -10.53 -11.25 8.80
N THR A 2 -10.66 -10.32 7.88
CA THR A 2 -11.91 -10.03 7.17
C THR A 2 -11.68 -10.20 5.68
N ILE A 3 -12.74 -10.61 4.97
CA ILE A 3 -12.67 -10.81 3.53
C ILE A 3 -13.71 -9.95 2.85
N PHE A 4 -13.30 -9.23 1.81
CA PHE A 4 -14.19 -8.47 0.94
C PHE A 4 -14.04 -9.01 -0.48
N ILE A 5 -15.16 -9.29 -1.14
CA ILE A 5 -15.15 -9.74 -2.54
C ILE A 5 -15.45 -8.54 -3.42
N SER A 6 -14.49 -8.13 -4.22
CA SER A 6 -14.64 -7.05 -5.19
C SER A 6 -14.97 -7.66 -6.54
N LYS A 7 -15.96 -7.12 -7.22
CA LYS A 7 -16.43 -7.62 -8.51
C LYS A 7 -15.98 -6.77 -9.69
N SER A 8 -15.31 -5.66 -9.42
CA SER A 8 -14.86 -4.74 -10.46
C SER A 8 -13.71 -3.88 -9.93
N PRO A 9 -12.93 -3.25 -10.83
CA PRO A 9 -11.93 -2.26 -10.39
C PRO A 9 -12.56 -1.12 -9.60
N GLU A 10 -13.78 -0.70 -9.95
CA GLU A 10 -14.51 0.35 -9.24
C GLU A 10 -14.78 -0.07 -7.81
N GLU A 11 -15.11 -1.34 -7.57
CA GLU A 11 -15.35 -1.84 -6.20
C GLU A 11 -14.04 -1.94 -5.42
N THR A 12 -12.95 -2.33 -6.06
CA THR A 12 -11.63 -2.34 -5.41
C THR A 12 -11.21 -0.93 -5.01
N PHE A 13 -11.43 0.05 -5.90
CA PHE A 13 -11.17 1.45 -5.61
C PHE A 13 -12.01 1.93 -4.42
N GLY A 14 -13.31 1.64 -4.45
CA GLY A 14 -14.21 2.01 -3.36
C GLY A 14 -13.83 1.37 -2.03
N PHE A 15 -13.36 0.12 -2.06
CA PHE A 15 -12.85 -0.53 -0.87
C PHE A 15 -11.65 0.23 -0.30
N GLY A 16 -10.70 0.63 -1.15
CA GLY A 16 -9.54 1.40 -0.72
C GLY A 16 -9.94 2.71 -0.07
N GLU A 17 -10.91 3.40 -0.66
CA GLU A 17 -11.42 4.65 -0.12
C GLU A 17 -12.03 4.46 1.27
N GLN A 18 -12.86 3.43 1.45
CA GLN A 18 -13.45 3.12 2.75
C GLN A 18 -12.41 2.67 3.76
N TYR A 19 -11.47 1.84 3.32
CA TYR A 19 -10.40 1.34 4.19
C TYR A 19 -9.58 2.49 4.76
N SER A 20 -9.33 3.53 3.95
CA SER A 20 -8.52 4.67 4.38
C SER A 20 -9.14 5.42 5.56
N LYS A 21 -10.45 5.33 5.73
CA LYS A 21 -11.14 6.02 6.83
C LYS A 21 -10.77 5.46 8.20
N ASN A 22 -10.26 4.24 8.23
CA ASN A 22 -9.80 3.60 9.47
C ASN A 22 -8.30 3.77 9.69
N LEU A 23 -7.60 4.42 8.77
CA LEU A 23 -6.17 4.66 8.89
C LEU A 23 -5.88 5.93 9.66
N LYS A 24 -4.82 5.87 10.45
CA LYS A 24 -4.37 6.99 11.28
C LYS A 24 -2.98 7.41 10.84
N SER A 25 -2.61 8.63 11.21
CA SER A 25 -1.26 9.12 11.00
C SER A 25 -0.24 8.11 11.53
N GLY A 26 0.71 7.77 10.70
CA GLY A 26 1.76 6.82 11.05
C GLY A 26 1.43 5.35 10.79
N ASP A 27 0.21 5.04 10.35
CA ASP A 27 -0.13 3.65 10.01
C ASP A 27 0.66 3.18 8.81
N VAL A 28 1.08 1.92 8.87
CA VAL A 28 1.77 1.24 7.77
C VAL A 28 0.90 0.09 7.30
N VAL A 29 0.62 0.05 6.00
CA VAL A 29 -0.15 -1.01 5.36
C VAL A 29 0.76 -1.79 4.44
N VAL A 30 0.96 -3.07 4.74
CA VAL A 30 1.67 -3.99 3.84
C VAL A 30 0.68 -4.52 2.83
N LEU A 31 0.92 -4.22 1.56
CA LEU A 31 0.01 -4.55 0.47
C LEU A 31 0.59 -5.69 -0.35
N ASN A 32 -0.08 -6.83 -0.33
CA ASN A 32 0.34 -8.04 -1.02
C ASN A 32 -0.59 -8.35 -2.19
N GLY A 33 -0.04 -8.98 -3.21
CA GLY A 33 -0.81 -9.41 -4.36
C GLY A 33 0.10 -9.58 -5.55
N GLU A 34 -0.26 -10.50 -6.45
CA GLU A 34 0.51 -10.69 -7.68
C GLU A 34 0.31 -9.51 -8.64
N MET A 35 1.17 -9.43 -9.64
CA MET A 35 1.06 -8.41 -10.67
C MET A 35 -0.32 -8.48 -11.34
N GLY A 36 -0.97 -7.33 -11.48
CA GLY A 36 -2.30 -7.24 -12.08
C GLY A 36 -3.45 -7.58 -11.12
N ALA A 37 -3.17 -7.79 -9.83
CA ALA A 37 -4.21 -8.11 -8.85
C ALA A 37 -5.06 -6.89 -8.45
N GLY A 38 -4.63 -5.67 -8.78
CA GLY A 38 -5.38 -4.46 -8.44
C GLY A 38 -4.79 -3.65 -7.30
N LYS A 39 -3.51 -3.86 -6.99
CA LYS A 39 -2.83 -3.12 -5.91
C LYS A 39 -2.83 -1.62 -6.17
N THR A 40 -2.56 -1.20 -7.41
CA THR A 40 -2.56 0.21 -7.78
C THR A 40 -3.96 0.82 -7.64
N VAL A 41 -4.99 0.08 -8.05
CA VAL A 41 -6.38 0.53 -7.92
C VAL A 41 -6.74 0.73 -6.45
N PHE A 42 -6.37 -0.21 -5.59
CA PHE A 42 -6.59 -0.08 -4.15
C PHE A 42 -5.88 1.16 -3.61
N THR A 43 -4.61 1.35 -3.97
CA THR A 43 -3.83 2.50 -3.50
C THR A 43 -4.42 3.82 -3.96
N LYS A 44 -4.94 3.88 -5.19
CA LYS A 44 -5.66 5.06 -5.68
C LYS A 44 -6.89 5.36 -4.83
N GLY A 45 -7.61 4.32 -4.42
CA GLY A 45 -8.75 4.49 -3.52
C GLY A 45 -8.34 5.03 -2.17
N VAL A 46 -7.26 4.49 -1.59
CA VAL A 46 -6.72 5.00 -0.33
C VAL A 46 -6.35 6.47 -0.45
N ALA A 47 -5.68 6.84 -1.54
CA ALA A 47 -5.29 8.22 -1.78
C ALA A 47 -6.50 9.14 -1.81
N LYS A 48 -7.55 8.73 -2.52
CA LYS A 48 -8.78 9.52 -2.57
C LYS A 48 -9.38 9.71 -1.19
N GLY A 49 -9.42 8.64 -0.40
CA GLY A 49 -9.96 8.71 0.96
C GLY A 49 -9.13 9.61 1.87
N LEU A 50 -7.86 9.78 1.58
CA LEU A 50 -6.97 10.69 2.31
C LEU A 50 -7.01 12.12 1.79
N GLY A 51 -7.85 12.40 0.79
CA GLY A 51 -7.99 13.75 0.24
C GLY A 51 -6.94 14.13 -0.79
N ILE A 52 -6.27 13.15 -1.38
CA ILE A 52 -5.24 13.39 -2.40
C ILE A 52 -5.91 13.40 -3.77
N GLU A 53 -5.79 14.52 -4.49
CA GLU A 53 -6.36 14.67 -5.83
C GLU A 53 -5.39 14.32 -6.94
N GLU A 54 -4.08 14.24 -6.63
CA GLU A 54 -3.07 13.91 -7.61
C GLU A 54 -3.18 12.46 -8.06
N GLU A 55 -2.77 12.18 -9.29
CA GLU A 55 -2.76 10.83 -9.80
C GLU A 55 -1.71 9.99 -9.08
N VAL A 56 -2.12 8.82 -8.58
CA VAL A 56 -1.21 7.89 -7.94
C VAL A 56 -0.60 7.00 -9.02
N LEU A 57 0.72 7.01 -9.09
CA LEU A 57 1.49 6.20 -10.03
C LEU A 57 2.33 5.20 -9.24
N SER A 58 2.65 4.07 -9.87
CA SER A 58 3.57 3.12 -9.25
C SER A 58 4.97 3.72 -9.19
N PRO A 59 5.66 3.64 -8.05
CA PRO A 59 7.06 4.09 -7.97
C PRO A 59 7.91 3.15 -8.83
N THR A 60 8.63 3.70 -9.81
CA THR A 60 9.46 2.86 -10.69
C THR A 60 10.91 2.83 -10.25
N TYR A 61 11.56 3.98 -10.18
CA TYR A 61 12.97 4.06 -9.86
C TYR A 61 13.26 4.71 -8.52
N ALA A 62 12.26 5.37 -7.95
CA ALA A 62 12.44 6.15 -6.71
C ALA A 62 12.13 5.35 -5.45
N TYR A 63 11.69 4.10 -5.57
CA TYR A 63 11.27 3.20 -4.49
C TYR A 63 10.07 3.72 -3.70
N MET A 64 9.78 5.01 -3.70
CA MET A 64 8.72 5.59 -2.92
C MET A 64 8.26 6.89 -3.56
N ASN A 65 6.95 7.11 -3.59
CA ASN A 65 6.33 8.38 -3.95
C ASN A 65 5.71 9.00 -2.70
N ASP A 66 5.99 10.29 -2.48
CA ASP A 66 5.45 11.05 -1.36
C ASP A 66 4.33 11.96 -1.90
N TYR A 67 3.10 11.73 -1.43
CA TYR A 67 1.94 12.51 -1.81
C TYR A 67 1.59 13.47 -0.68
N PHE A 68 2.25 14.63 -0.65
CA PHE A 68 1.96 15.75 0.26
C PHE A 68 2.09 15.39 1.74
N GLY A 69 2.92 14.42 2.08
CA GLY A 69 3.08 13.98 3.45
C GLY A 69 1.87 13.23 4.01
N LYS A 70 0.87 12.95 3.19
CA LYS A 70 -0.34 12.22 3.60
C LYS A 70 -0.24 10.74 3.30
N LEU A 71 0.39 10.39 2.18
CA LEU A 71 0.54 9.01 1.74
C LEU A 71 1.95 8.83 1.19
N TYR A 72 2.61 7.78 1.66
CA TYR A 72 3.90 7.33 1.12
C TYR A 72 3.68 5.97 0.48
N HIS A 73 3.82 5.90 -0.84
CA HIS A 73 3.62 4.64 -1.58
C HIS A 73 4.98 4.06 -1.94
N PHE A 74 5.31 2.93 -1.32
CA PHE A 74 6.60 2.25 -1.48
C PHE A 74 6.48 1.08 -2.42
N ASP A 75 7.49 0.89 -3.26
CA ASP A 75 7.69 -0.34 -4.02
C ASP A 75 9.10 -0.85 -3.74
N CYS A 76 9.17 -1.91 -2.96
CA CYS A 76 10.42 -2.47 -2.49
C CYS A 76 10.92 -3.64 -3.35
N TYR A 77 10.37 -3.82 -4.56
CA TYR A 77 10.72 -4.95 -5.42
C TYR A 77 12.22 -5.07 -5.68
N ARG A 78 12.90 -3.94 -5.89
CA ARG A 78 14.33 -3.91 -6.19
C ARG A 78 15.23 -3.85 -4.98
N LEU A 79 14.67 -3.75 -3.79
CA LEU A 79 15.46 -3.73 -2.57
C LEU A 79 15.82 -5.15 -2.16
N LYS A 80 17.00 -5.33 -1.62
CA LYS A 80 17.51 -6.65 -1.24
C LYS A 80 17.26 -6.97 0.22
N ASN A 81 17.24 -5.94 1.09
CA ASN A 81 17.07 -6.12 2.53
C ASN A 81 16.72 -4.79 3.18
N GLY A 82 16.40 -4.83 4.47
CA GLY A 82 16.05 -3.64 5.23
C GLY A 82 17.19 -2.66 5.42
N ALA A 83 18.43 -3.16 5.48
CA ALA A 83 19.60 -2.30 5.61
C ALA A 83 19.75 -1.38 4.39
N GLN A 84 19.45 -1.88 3.20
CA GLN A 84 19.45 -1.06 2.00
C GLN A 84 18.37 0.02 2.06
N ALA A 85 17.17 -0.33 2.53
CA ALA A 85 16.10 0.65 2.69
C ALA A 85 16.50 1.74 3.69
N GLU A 86 17.14 1.38 4.80
CA GLU A 86 17.62 2.35 5.77
C GLU A 86 18.70 3.27 5.18
N ALA A 87 19.64 2.70 4.43
CA ALA A 87 20.70 3.48 3.81
C ALA A 87 20.16 4.50 2.82
N LEU A 88 19.03 4.23 2.19
CA LEU A 88 18.38 5.15 1.25
C LEU A 88 17.45 6.15 1.96
N GLY A 89 17.33 6.06 3.29
CA GLY A 89 16.46 6.96 4.05
C GLY A 89 14.98 6.64 3.99
N LEU A 90 14.61 5.49 3.41
CA LEU A 90 13.20 5.15 3.19
C LEU A 90 12.45 4.86 4.49
N THR A 91 13.14 4.28 5.47
CA THR A 91 12.50 3.88 6.72
C THR A 91 12.07 5.06 7.59
N ASP A 92 12.66 6.24 7.38
CA ASP A 92 12.27 7.45 8.11
C ASP A 92 10.82 7.83 7.83
N TYR A 93 10.32 7.51 6.63
CA TYR A 93 8.95 7.85 6.27
C TYR A 93 7.90 7.07 7.04
N PHE A 94 8.25 5.91 7.59
CA PHE A 94 7.32 5.16 8.45
C PHE A 94 6.93 5.97 9.70
N TYR A 95 7.71 6.96 10.06
CA TYR A 95 7.51 7.77 11.27
C TYR A 95 7.28 9.24 10.94
N ALA A 96 7.01 9.57 9.70
CA ALA A 96 6.93 10.97 9.25
C ALA A 96 5.51 11.56 9.30
N GLY A 97 4.53 10.80 9.78
CA GLY A 97 3.18 11.32 10.01
C GLY A 97 2.15 10.96 8.97
N GLY A 98 2.54 10.53 7.78
CA GLY A 98 1.60 10.06 6.76
C GLY A 98 1.28 8.59 6.91
N VAL A 99 0.40 8.09 6.04
CA VAL A 99 0.10 6.68 5.91
C VAL A 99 1.07 6.09 4.89
N SER A 100 1.67 4.94 5.21
CA SER A 100 2.55 4.24 4.28
C SER A 100 1.85 3.02 3.70
N VAL A 101 1.89 2.86 2.39
CA VAL A 101 1.45 1.64 1.70
C VAL A 101 2.69 1.02 1.08
N VAL A 102 3.03 -0.21 1.48
CA VAL A 102 4.30 -0.84 1.14
C VAL A 102 4.06 -2.10 0.34
N GLU A 103 4.51 -2.10 -0.92
CA GLU A 103 4.50 -3.29 -1.78
C GLU A 103 5.88 -3.96 -1.70
N TRP A 104 5.87 -5.30 -1.83
CA TRP A 104 7.09 -6.10 -1.71
C TRP A 104 7.79 -5.91 -0.36
N ALA A 105 6.97 -5.80 0.69
CA ALA A 105 7.47 -5.55 2.05
C ALA A 105 8.35 -6.68 2.57
N GLU A 106 8.18 -7.90 2.08
CA GLU A 106 9.01 -9.04 2.46
C GLU A 106 10.49 -8.81 2.16
N ASN A 107 10.80 -7.96 1.19
CA ASN A 107 12.19 -7.66 0.86
C ASN A 107 12.88 -6.77 1.92
N ILE A 108 12.09 -6.11 2.76
CA ILE A 108 12.62 -5.23 3.81
C ILE A 108 12.03 -5.56 5.18
N GLU A 109 11.66 -6.81 5.39
CA GLU A 109 10.91 -7.23 6.58
C GLU A 109 11.55 -6.77 7.88
N GLU A 110 12.86 -6.87 8.00
CA GLU A 110 13.58 -6.47 9.22
C GLU A 110 13.52 -4.98 9.49
N ALA A 111 13.18 -4.16 8.50
CA ALA A 111 13.10 -2.71 8.64
C ALA A 111 11.68 -2.21 8.88
N LEU A 112 10.68 -3.08 8.78
CA LEU A 112 9.29 -2.68 9.00
C LEU A 112 9.05 -2.36 10.48
N PRO A 113 8.11 -1.45 10.79
CA PRO A 113 7.69 -1.24 12.17
C PRO A 113 7.13 -2.53 12.76
N LYS A 114 7.14 -2.63 14.09
CA LYS A 114 6.63 -3.83 14.79
C LYS A 114 5.14 -4.06 14.53
N ALA A 115 4.37 -2.98 14.41
CA ALA A 115 2.94 -3.06 14.16
C ALA A 115 2.61 -2.49 12.80
N TYR A 116 1.95 -3.28 11.98
CA TYR A 116 1.48 -2.83 10.67
C TYR A 116 0.22 -3.61 10.32
N LYS A 117 -0.56 -3.05 9.39
CA LYS A 117 -1.75 -3.70 8.86
C LYS A 117 -1.38 -4.43 7.57
N THR A 118 -2.14 -5.46 7.24
CA THR A 118 -1.90 -6.25 6.03
C THR A 118 -3.16 -6.28 5.18
N VAL A 119 -3.00 -6.03 3.89
CA VAL A 119 -4.04 -6.17 2.89
C VAL A 119 -3.49 -7.05 1.78
N THR A 120 -4.19 -8.15 1.49
CA THR A 120 -3.80 -9.06 0.42
C THR A 120 -4.90 -9.09 -0.61
N ILE A 121 -4.55 -8.87 -1.89
CA ILE A 121 -5.50 -8.88 -3.00
C ILE A 121 -5.16 -10.06 -3.89
N GLU A 122 -6.13 -10.97 -4.06
CA GLU A 122 -5.99 -12.17 -4.87
C GLU A 122 -6.97 -12.14 -6.04
N LYS A 123 -6.52 -12.59 -7.20
CA LYS A 123 -7.42 -12.76 -8.33
C LYS A 123 -8.38 -13.91 -8.04
N ALA A 124 -9.67 -13.67 -8.23
CA ALA A 124 -10.72 -14.67 -7.98
C ALA A 124 -11.58 -14.92 -9.22
N GLY A 125 -11.27 -14.26 -10.34
CA GLY A 125 -11.97 -14.36 -11.59
C GLY A 125 -11.47 -13.26 -12.50
N GLU A 126 -12.07 -13.10 -13.67
CA GLU A 126 -11.60 -12.11 -14.63
C GLU A 126 -11.63 -10.69 -14.06
N ASN A 127 -12.74 -10.33 -13.42
CA ASN A 127 -12.89 -9.01 -12.79
C ASN A 127 -13.06 -9.09 -11.27
N GLU A 128 -13.03 -10.28 -10.71
CA GLU A 128 -13.23 -10.47 -9.29
C GLU A 128 -11.91 -10.51 -8.53
N ARG A 129 -11.93 -9.94 -7.34
CA ARG A 129 -10.78 -9.95 -6.43
C ARG A 129 -11.25 -10.32 -5.05
N LYS A 130 -10.44 -11.12 -4.37
CA LYS A 130 -10.63 -11.43 -2.96
C LYS A 130 -9.66 -10.58 -2.17
N ILE A 131 -10.18 -9.71 -1.32
CA ILE A 131 -9.36 -8.81 -0.51
C ILE A 131 -9.42 -9.29 0.93
N ILE A 132 -8.28 -9.68 1.46
CA ILE A 132 -8.13 -10.20 2.81
C ILE A 132 -7.41 -9.14 3.64
N TYR A 133 -8.02 -8.70 4.73
CA TYR A 133 -7.45 -7.62 5.52
C TYR A 133 -7.75 -7.81 7.01
N ASP A 134 -6.98 -7.16 7.85
CA ASP A 134 -7.17 -7.14 9.30
C ASP A 134 -7.60 -5.77 9.82
#